data_a4fc291f8ada85afed691468842d5a60
#
_entry.id   a4fc291f8ada85afed691468842d5a60
#
_cell.length_a   1.000
_cell.length_b   1.000
_cell.length_c   1.000
_cell.angle_alpha   90.00
_cell.angle_beta   90.00
_cell.angle_gamma   90.00
#
_symmetry.space_group_name_H-M   'P 1'
#
loop_
_entity.id
_entity.type
_entity.pdbx_description
1 polymer ?
#
loop_
_entity_poly.entity_id
_entity_poly.type
_entity_poly.pdbx_seq_one_letter_code
_entity_poly.pdbx_strand_id
1 'polypeptide(L)'
;MKNKCLYPILVSLLLVMLVLSPGRPVYAQNYSFSVPELLMQVYVQPDGSVEIIYDITFENFGSTIDIVDIGTPHSRYSISNMSASIDGVALTDIRKSEYVNPGVEVHLAGQAIPSGARGTLHFEMTMPEMIFTDTTNEENASLQIAPTWFDSGSVRGTGTIEIRVTMLEGIQLDEVLYQDVPFSDKGTENGRVVTVWRYENVPATKEYRVGVSFPQRGLTNITKVSTWDLFTRWLGQFKGVIGGILGFCIPAAVPAFILWSVVRVAIKASKPNYLPPIAQVEGGGIKRGLTAPEAAVILEMPLNKVLALVIFGLLEKGLVRKAE
;
A
#
# COMPACT_ATOMS: atom_id res chain seq x y z
N MET A 1 22.01 22.31 37.94
CA MET A 1 21.01 22.51 36.83
C MET A 1 21.68 22.52 35.46
N LYS A 2 22.50 21.50 35.07
CA LYS A 2 23.25 21.50 33.78
C LYS A 2 22.89 20.44 32.75
N ASN A 3 21.92 19.54 33.00
CA ASN A 3 21.70 18.38 32.10
C ASN A 3 20.38 18.37 31.29
N LYS A 4 19.58 19.47 31.32
CA LYS A 4 18.29 19.47 30.60
C LYS A 4 18.39 19.75 29.09
N CYS A 5 19.53 20.30 28.61
CA CYS A 5 19.71 20.54 27.16
C CYS A 5 20.39 19.37 26.41
N LEU A 6 21.02 18.43 27.12
CA LEU A 6 21.78 17.35 26.50
C LEU A 6 20.86 16.27 25.89
N TYR A 7 19.70 16.04 26.50
CA TYR A 7 18.75 15.01 26.06
C TYR A 7 18.17 15.21 24.62
N PRO A 8 17.70 16.42 24.27
CA PRO A 8 17.20 16.63 22.90
C PRO A 8 18.29 16.57 21.83
N ILE A 9 19.53 16.94 22.17
CA ILE A 9 20.68 16.86 21.25
C ILE A 9 21.06 15.38 21.03
N LEU A 10 21.06 14.56 22.07
CA LEU A 10 21.34 13.12 21.99
C LEU A 10 20.28 12.38 21.20
N VAL A 11 19.01 12.70 21.39
CA VAL A 11 17.89 12.12 20.63
C VAL A 11 17.95 12.53 19.15
N SER A 12 18.28 13.78 18.86
CA SER A 12 18.46 14.27 17.49
C SER A 12 19.66 13.60 16.80
N LEU A 13 20.76 13.39 17.51
CA LEU A 13 21.94 12.69 16.97
C LEU A 13 21.65 11.20 16.72
N LEU A 14 20.88 10.56 17.59
CA LEU A 14 20.45 9.15 17.43
C LEU A 14 19.54 8.99 16.21
N LEU A 15 18.60 9.93 16.01
CA LEU A 15 17.72 9.95 14.84
C LEU A 15 18.49 10.15 13.53
N VAL A 16 19.49 11.03 13.53
CA VAL A 16 20.37 11.26 12.37
C VAL A 16 21.23 10.04 12.08
N MET A 17 21.75 9.34 13.10
CA MET A 17 22.48 8.08 12.91
C MET A 17 21.59 6.96 12.37
N LEU A 18 20.30 6.91 12.75
CA LEU A 18 19.35 5.91 12.23
C LEU A 18 19.05 6.13 10.73
N VAL A 19 19.00 7.38 10.28
CA VAL A 19 18.76 7.75 8.87
C VAL A 19 20.01 7.57 8.01
N LEU A 20 21.20 7.68 8.59
CA LEU A 20 22.48 7.52 7.93
C LEU A 20 23.02 6.08 7.97
N SER A 21 22.25 5.10 8.49
CA SER A 21 22.65 3.69 8.43
C SER A 21 22.83 3.31 6.95
N PRO A 22 24.05 2.96 6.49
CA PRO A 22 24.25 2.50 5.12
C PRO A 22 23.43 1.24 4.94
N GLY A 23 22.37 1.29 4.09
CA GLY A 23 21.65 0.11 3.67
C GLY A 23 22.69 -0.88 3.14
N ARG A 24 22.62 -2.15 3.58
CA ARG A 24 23.43 -3.20 2.99
C ARG A 24 23.17 -3.17 1.49
N PRO A 25 24.22 -3.18 0.62
CA PRO A 25 24.00 -3.33 -0.79
C PRO A 25 23.27 -4.66 -1.00
N VAL A 26 21.98 -4.58 -1.31
CA VAL A 26 21.25 -5.71 -1.90
C VAL A 26 21.87 -5.87 -3.28
N TYR A 27 22.63 -6.92 -3.49
CA TYR A 27 23.03 -7.32 -4.83
C TYR A 27 21.75 -7.75 -5.53
N ALA A 28 21.13 -6.82 -6.26
CA ALA A 28 20.04 -7.16 -7.15
C ALA A 28 20.59 -8.15 -8.17
N GLN A 29 20.08 -9.37 -8.16
CA GLN A 29 20.36 -10.33 -9.23
C GLN A 29 19.89 -9.64 -10.52
N ASN A 30 20.79 -9.55 -11.49
CA ASN A 30 20.49 -8.85 -12.74
C ASN A 30 19.73 -9.82 -13.67
N TYR A 31 18.49 -10.13 -13.30
CA TYR A 31 17.60 -10.91 -14.15
C TYR A 31 17.34 -10.15 -15.46
N SER A 32 17.45 -10.87 -16.56
CA SER A 32 17.12 -10.35 -17.88
C SER A 32 16.63 -11.51 -18.73
N PHE A 33 15.35 -11.54 -19.02
CA PHE A 33 14.72 -12.63 -19.77
C PHE A 33 13.61 -12.10 -20.68
N SER A 34 13.20 -12.90 -21.65
CA SER A 34 11.94 -12.70 -22.38
C SER A 34 10.93 -13.78 -21.99
N VAL A 35 9.67 -13.49 -22.24
CA VAL A 35 8.55 -14.43 -22.15
C VAL A 35 7.96 -14.57 -23.54
N PRO A 36 8.50 -15.44 -24.39
CA PRO A 36 8.01 -15.64 -25.76
C PRO A 36 6.58 -16.13 -25.82
N GLU A 37 6.16 -16.94 -24.83
CA GLU A 37 4.85 -17.53 -24.76
C GLU A 37 4.37 -17.63 -23.32
N LEU A 38 3.14 -17.17 -23.05
CA LEU A 38 2.43 -17.34 -21.80
C LEU A 38 1.02 -17.82 -22.12
N LEU A 39 0.72 -19.05 -21.79
CA LEU A 39 -0.63 -19.62 -21.84
C LEU A 39 -1.18 -19.70 -20.42
N MET A 40 -2.39 -19.17 -20.22
CA MET A 40 -3.15 -19.29 -18.99
C MET A 40 -4.48 -19.97 -19.32
N GLN A 41 -4.69 -21.14 -18.75
CA GLN A 41 -5.95 -21.89 -18.87
C GLN A 41 -6.69 -21.81 -17.55
N VAL A 42 -7.97 -21.49 -17.59
CA VAL A 42 -8.83 -21.31 -16.43
C VAL A 42 -10.06 -22.20 -16.60
N TYR A 43 -10.29 -23.06 -15.63
CA TYR A 43 -11.44 -23.97 -15.62
C TYR A 43 -12.39 -23.58 -14.50
N VAL A 44 -13.58 -23.14 -14.84
CA VAL A 44 -14.62 -22.81 -13.86
C VAL A 44 -15.12 -24.09 -13.21
N GLN A 45 -15.18 -24.10 -11.86
CA GLN A 45 -15.63 -25.23 -11.06
C GLN A 45 -17.03 -24.97 -10.47
N PRO A 46 -17.84 -26.03 -10.22
CA PRO A 46 -19.21 -25.89 -9.70
C PRO A 46 -19.28 -25.18 -8.34
N ASP A 47 -18.24 -25.28 -7.50
CA ASP A 47 -18.17 -24.68 -6.16
C ASP A 47 -17.78 -23.18 -6.17
N GLY A 48 -17.67 -22.58 -7.36
CA GLY A 48 -17.27 -21.17 -7.53
C GLY A 48 -15.75 -20.94 -7.42
N SER A 49 -14.95 -21.99 -7.29
CA SER A 49 -13.51 -21.92 -7.48
C SER A 49 -13.14 -21.95 -8.96
N VAL A 50 -11.90 -21.65 -9.26
CA VAL A 50 -11.31 -21.88 -10.58
C VAL A 50 -9.99 -22.64 -10.44
N GLU A 51 -9.76 -23.57 -11.36
CA GLU A 51 -8.45 -24.15 -11.56
C GLU A 51 -7.71 -23.33 -12.61
N ILE A 52 -6.50 -22.93 -12.31
CA ILE A 52 -5.66 -22.11 -13.18
C ILE A 52 -4.40 -22.91 -13.50
N ILE A 53 -4.14 -23.05 -14.79
CA ILE A 53 -2.96 -23.73 -15.33
C ILE A 53 -2.18 -22.73 -16.17
N TYR A 54 -0.91 -22.58 -15.87
CA TYR A 54 0.04 -21.79 -16.63
C TYR A 54 1.05 -22.66 -17.35
N ASP A 55 1.33 -22.31 -18.61
CA ASP A 55 2.53 -22.70 -19.33
C ASP A 55 3.27 -21.41 -19.71
N ILE A 56 4.41 -21.16 -19.08
CA ILE A 56 5.19 -19.93 -19.25
C ILE A 56 6.57 -20.30 -19.77
N THR A 57 6.88 -19.90 -20.99
CA THR A 57 8.20 -20.09 -21.57
C THR A 57 9.09 -18.88 -21.28
N PHE A 58 10.23 -19.14 -20.67
CA PHE A 58 11.27 -18.15 -20.41
C PHE A 58 12.46 -18.37 -21.35
N GLU A 59 13.04 -17.30 -21.85
CA GLU A 59 14.34 -17.28 -22.52
C GLU A 59 15.25 -16.33 -21.77
N ASN A 60 16.31 -16.88 -21.18
CA ASN A 60 17.15 -16.16 -20.23
C ASN A 60 18.36 -15.51 -20.90
N PHE A 61 18.59 -14.23 -20.65
CA PHE A 61 19.74 -13.46 -21.14
C PHE A 61 20.61 -12.89 -20.01
N GLY A 62 20.22 -13.09 -18.76
CA GLY A 62 20.85 -12.53 -17.57
C GLY A 62 21.44 -13.58 -16.64
N SER A 63 21.35 -13.31 -15.36
CA SER A 63 21.66 -14.28 -14.30
C SER A 63 20.75 -15.49 -14.40
N THR A 64 21.22 -16.66 -13.93
CA THR A 64 20.41 -17.88 -13.88
C THR A 64 19.07 -17.60 -13.20
N ILE A 65 17.98 -18.03 -13.83
CA ILE A 65 16.61 -17.97 -13.23
C ILE A 65 16.48 -19.21 -12.34
N ASP A 66 16.51 -19.03 -11.06
CA ASP A 66 16.41 -20.07 -10.04
C ASP A 66 15.09 -20.02 -9.27
N ILE A 67 14.38 -18.89 -9.34
CA ILE A 67 13.07 -18.66 -8.72
C ILE A 67 12.17 -17.93 -9.72
N VAL A 68 10.89 -18.31 -9.76
CA VAL A 68 9.85 -17.63 -10.53
C VAL A 68 8.72 -17.23 -9.60
N ASP A 69 8.41 -15.93 -9.54
CA ASP A 69 7.27 -15.40 -8.81
C ASP A 69 6.01 -15.42 -9.66
N ILE A 70 4.94 -16.00 -9.14
CA ILE A 70 3.63 -16.07 -9.78
C ILE A 70 2.63 -15.28 -8.94
N GLY A 71 2.05 -14.22 -9.51
CA GLY A 71 0.96 -13.48 -8.91
C GLY A 71 -0.32 -14.33 -8.82
N THR A 72 -1.01 -14.25 -7.68
CA THR A 72 -2.30 -14.92 -7.47
C THR A 72 -3.41 -13.89 -7.41
N PRO A 73 -4.66 -14.21 -7.83
CA PRO A 73 -5.78 -13.27 -7.80
C PRO A 73 -6.09 -12.68 -6.43
N HIS A 74 -5.90 -13.47 -5.36
CA HIS A 74 -6.05 -13.05 -3.96
C HIS A 74 -5.26 -13.96 -3.03
N SER A 75 -5.14 -13.61 -1.74
CA SER A 75 -4.34 -14.33 -0.75
C SER A 75 -5.01 -15.55 -0.11
N ARG A 76 -6.26 -15.88 -0.49
CA ARG A 76 -7.00 -17.05 0.02
C ARG A 76 -6.71 -18.28 -0.81
N TYR A 77 -5.48 -18.75 -0.81
CA TYR A 77 -5.03 -19.96 -1.50
C TYR A 77 -4.35 -20.94 -0.54
N SER A 78 -4.23 -22.19 -0.97
CA SER A 78 -3.45 -23.21 -0.26
C SER A 78 -2.32 -23.69 -1.15
N ILE A 79 -1.09 -23.55 -0.69
CA ILE A 79 0.10 -24.04 -1.43
C ILE A 79 0.06 -25.55 -1.61
N SER A 80 -0.58 -26.30 -0.69
CA SER A 80 -0.71 -27.75 -0.82
C SER A 80 -1.55 -28.19 -2.06
N ASN A 81 -2.31 -27.27 -2.64
CA ASN A 81 -3.13 -27.51 -3.84
C ASN A 81 -2.46 -26.93 -5.11
N MET A 82 -1.15 -26.71 -5.03
CA MET A 82 -0.37 -26.21 -6.15
C MET A 82 0.63 -27.26 -6.59
N SER A 83 0.88 -27.32 -7.90
CA SER A 83 1.93 -28.13 -8.50
C SER A 83 2.72 -27.30 -9.49
N ALA A 84 3.98 -27.66 -9.66
CA ALA A 84 4.85 -27.04 -10.65
C ALA A 84 5.79 -28.05 -11.28
N SER A 85 6.14 -27.82 -12.53
CA SER A 85 7.22 -28.53 -13.22
C SER A 85 7.92 -27.60 -14.20
N ILE A 86 9.19 -27.84 -14.49
CA ILE A 86 9.93 -27.17 -15.55
C ILE A 86 10.37 -28.20 -16.57
N ASP A 87 10.01 -27.98 -17.83
CA ASP A 87 10.29 -28.91 -18.94
C ASP A 87 9.88 -30.38 -18.62
N GLY A 88 8.79 -30.53 -17.86
CA GLY A 88 8.25 -31.82 -17.43
C GLY A 88 8.89 -32.42 -16.17
N VAL A 89 9.88 -31.76 -15.57
CA VAL A 89 10.50 -32.20 -14.31
C VAL A 89 9.79 -31.54 -13.14
N ALA A 90 9.18 -32.35 -12.26
CA ALA A 90 8.42 -31.86 -11.11
C ALA A 90 9.26 -31.04 -10.13
N LEU A 91 8.70 -29.96 -9.64
CA LEU A 91 9.27 -29.09 -8.62
C LEU A 91 8.47 -29.23 -7.31
N THR A 92 9.15 -29.29 -6.20
CA THR A 92 8.52 -29.52 -4.88
C THR A 92 8.58 -28.33 -3.94
N ASP A 93 9.36 -27.30 -4.29
CA ASP A 93 9.57 -26.15 -3.42
C ASP A 93 8.78 -24.94 -3.93
N ILE A 94 7.53 -24.86 -3.48
CA ILE A 94 6.63 -23.73 -3.73
C ILE A 94 6.38 -23.04 -2.39
N ARG A 95 6.57 -21.72 -2.33
CA ARG A 95 6.43 -20.92 -1.11
C ARG A 95 5.60 -19.68 -1.37
N LYS A 96 5.21 -18.99 -0.30
CA LYS A 96 4.64 -17.65 -0.41
C LYS A 96 5.72 -16.68 -0.90
N SER A 97 5.44 -15.91 -1.94
CA SER A 97 6.40 -14.94 -2.47
C SER A 97 6.72 -13.84 -1.44
N GLU A 98 7.99 -13.47 -1.36
CA GLU A 98 8.46 -12.32 -0.61
C GLU A 98 8.30 -11.01 -1.40
N TYR A 99 8.27 -11.07 -2.73
CA TYR A 99 8.27 -9.92 -3.64
C TYR A 99 6.89 -9.60 -4.23
N VAL A 100 6.06 -10.63 -4.48
CA VAL A 100 4.73 -10.49 -5.08
C VAL A 100 3.65 -10.82 -4.05
N ASN A 101 2.78 -9.86 -3.76
CA ASN A 101 1.72 -10.05 -2.78
C ASN A 101 0.36 -9.53 -3.31
N PRO A 102 -0.63 -10.41 -3.50
CA PRO A 102 -0.59 -11.86 -3.28
C PRO A 102 0.17 -12.61 -4.37
N GLY A 103 0.91 -13.65 -3.98
CA GLY A 103 1.70 -14.45 -4.91
C GLY A 103 2.47 -15.59 -4.24
N VAL A 104 3.03 -16.46 -5.07
CA VAL A 104 3.90 -17.56 -4.68
C VAL A 104 5.20 -17.52 -5.47
N GLU A 105 6.26 -18.05 -4.89
CA GLU A 105 7.54 -18.29 -5.54
C GLU A 105 7.74 -19.78 -5.78
N VAL A 106 8.14 -20.12 -6.99
CA VAL A 106 8.47 -21.48 -7.42
C VAL A 106 9.99 -21.58 -7.54
N HIS A 107 10.61 -22.38 -6.69
CA HIS A 107 12.04 -22.61 -6.70
C HIS A 107 12.38 -23.70 -7.71
N LEU A 108 13.19 -23.36 -8.72
CA LEU A 108 13.54 -24.28 -9.81
C LEU A 108 14.61 -25.30 -9.42
N ALA A 109 15.30 -25.10 -8.32
CA ALA A 109 16.33 -25.99 -7.78
C ALA A 109 17.37 -26.42 -8.84
N GLY A 110 17.52 -27.73 -9.08
CA GLY A 110 18.44 -28.28 -10.08
C GLY A 110 18.02 -28.05 -11.54
N GLN A 111 16.84 -27.48 -11.77
CA GLN A 111 16.28 -27.17 -13.09
C GLN A 111 16.30 -25.66 -13.41
N ALA A 112 17.13 -24.91 -12.69
CA ALA A 112 17.33 -23.48 -12.94
C ALA A 112 17.71 -23.20 -14.39
N ILE A 113 17.18 -22.11 -14.99
CA ILE A 113 17.38 -21.77 -16.39
C ILE A 113 18.66 -20.91 -16.50
N PRO A 114 19.79 -21.44 -17.00
CA PRO A 114 21.02 -20.68 -17.13
C PRO A 114 20.93 -19.61 -18.23
N SER A 115 21.89 -18.69 -18.25
CA SER A 115 21.97 -17.66 -19.30
C SER A 115 22.08 -18.28 -20.68
N GLY A 116 21.31 -17.78 -21.63
CA GLY A 116 21.25 -18.29 -23.02
C GLY A 116 20.36 -19.53 -23.20
N ALA A 117 19.78 -20.06 -22.13
CA ALA A 117 18.85 -21.20 -22.21
C ALA A 117 17.38 -20.76 -22.20
N ARG A 118 16.52 -21.71 -22.57
CA ARG A 118 15.07 -21.61 -22.53
C ARG A 118 14.52 -22.69 -21.60
N GLY A 119 13.43 -22.42 -20.91
CA GLY A 119 12.70 -23.40 -20.11
C GLY A 119 11.22 -23.01 -20.03
N THR A 120 10.34 -24.01 -19.97
CA THR A 120 8.88 -23.82 -19.85
C THR A 120 8.42 -24.26 -18.46
N LEU A 121 7.97 -23.31 -17.67
CA LEU A 121 7.34 -23.54 -16.37
C LEU A 121 5.87 -23.91 -16.60
N HIS A 122 5.48 -25.08 -16.18
CA HIS A 122 4.10 -25.50 -15.99
C HIS A 122 3.74 -25.31 -14.53
N PHE A 123 2.64 -24.61 -14.25
CA PHE A 123 2.21 -24.32 -12.89
C PHE A 123 0.69 -24.42 -12.77
N GLU A 124 0.22 -25.17 -11.78
CA GLU A 124 -1.20 -25.38 -11.52
C GLU A 124 -1.58 -24.87 -10.13
N MET A 125 -2.75 -24.25 -10.00
CA MET A 125 -3.32 -23.84 -8.73
C MET A 125 -4.84 -23.83 -8.76
N THR A 126 -5.47 -24.07 -7.61
CA THR A 126 -6.91 -23.87 -7.41
C THR A 126 -7.15 -22.62 -6.60
N MET A 127 -7.95 -21.69 -7.13
CA MET A 127 -8.33 -20.45 -6.49
C MET A 127 -9.80 -20.47 -6.08
N PRO A 128 -10.10 -20.43 -4.77
CA PRO A 128 -11.49 -20.42 -4.28
C PRO A 128 -12.15 -19.05 -4.50
N GLU A 129 -13.47 -19.01 -4.47
CA GLU A 129 -14.25 -17.77 -4.43
C GLU A 129 -13.93 -16.79 -5.58
N MET A 130 -13.75 -17.32 -6.78
CA MET A 130 -13.42 -16.53 -7.98
C MET A 130 -14.64 -16.11 -8.78
N ILE A 131 -15.79 -16.75 -8.55
CA ILE A 131 -17.02 -16.49 -9.30
C ILE A 131 -17.91 -15.56 -8.45
N PHE A 132 -18.30 -14.45 -9.05
CA PHE A 132 -19.14 -13.42 -8.43
C PHE A 132 -20.49 -13.31 -9.13
N THR A 133 -21.50 -12.77 -8.44
CA THR A 133 -22.73 -12.34 -9.12
C THR A 133 -22.40 -11.21 -10.09
N ASP A 134 -22.88 -11.28 -11.33
CA ASP A 134 -22.70 -10.20 -12.30
C ASP A 134 -23.47 -8.95 -11.87
N THR A 135 -22.79 -7.80 -11.90
CA THR A 135 -23.37 -6.53 -11.46
C THR A 135 -24.30 -5.89 -12.47
N THR A 136 -24.24 -6.35 -13.74
CA THR A 136 -25.10 -5.85 -14.82
C THR A 136 -26.35 -6.71 -14.99
N ASN A 137 -26.22 -8.01 -14.77
CA ASN A 137 -27.31 -8.98 -14.82
C ASN A 137 -27.17 -9.98 -13.67
N GLU A 138 -27.99 -9.82 -12.64
CA GLU A 138 -27.94 -10.65 -11.42
C GLU A 138 -28.27 -12.15 -11.67
N GLU A 139 -28.86 -12.51 -12.81
CA GLU A 139 -29.07 -13.91 -13.20
C GLU A 139 -27.80 -14.60 -13.71
N ASN A 140 -26.77 -13.79 -14.00
CA ASN A 140 -25.47 -14.25 -14.45
C ASN A 140 -24.44 -14.28 -13.33
N ALA A 141 -23.45 -15.13 -13.51
CA ALA A 141 -22.19 -15.14 -12.78
C ALA A 141 -21.13 -14.41 -13.61
N SER A 142 -20.11 -13.92 -12.95
CA SER A 142 -19.02 -13.14 -13.50
C SER A 142 -17.68 -13.67 -13.00
N LEU A 143 -16.72 -13.80 -13.91
CA LEU A 143 -15.32 -14.05 -13.62
C LEU A 143 -14.48 -12.94 -14.26
N GLN A 144 -13.60 -12.31 -13.47
CA GLN A 144 -12.55 -11.42 -13.97
C GLN A 144 -11.20 -11.97 -13.55
N ILE A 145 -10.26 -12.02 -14.49
CA ILE A 145 -8.95 -12.59 -14.26
C ILE A 145 -7.90 -11.90 -15.13
N ALA A 146 -6.65 -11.92 -14.68
CA ALA A 146 -5.49 -11.51 -15.44
C ALA A 146 -4.36 -12.52 -15.23
N PRO A 147 -3.55 -12.84 -16.24
CA PRO A 147 -2.35 -13.65 -16.05
C PRO A 147 -1.33 -12.91 -15.18
N THR A 148 -0.39 -13.66 -14.63
CA THR A 148 0.78 -13.07 -13.98
C THR A 148 1.55 -12.18 -14.96
N TRP A 149 2.17 -11.12 -14.44
CA TRP A 149 3.06 -10.24 -15.22
C TRP A 149 4.34 -10.02 -14.44
N PHE A 150 5.41 -9.63 -15.13
CA PHE A 150 6.74 -9.55 -14.60
C PHE A 150 7.24 -8.10 -14.56
N ASP A 151 8.30 -7.85 -13.78
CA ASP A 151 8.92 -6.53 -13.66
C ASP A 151 9.51 -6.04 -15.00
N SER A 152 9.22 -4.80 -15.34
CA SER A 152 9.68 -4.16 -16.59
C SER A 152 11.19 -3.95 -16.65
N GLY A 153 11.89 -3.97 -15.51
CA GLY A 153 13.36 -3.90 -15.47
C GLY A 153 14.05 -5.21 -15.87
N SER A 154 13.33 -6.34 -15.75
CA SER A 154 13.86 -7.68 -15.98
C SER A 154 13.43 -8.27 -17.32
N VAL A 155 12.25 -7.91 -17.83
CA VAL A 155 11.69 -8.48 -19.07
C VAL A 155 12.14 -7.70 -20.29
N ARG A 156 12.55 -8.43 -21.34
CA ARG A 156 12.91 -7.90 -22.66
C ARG A 156 11.98 -8.43 -23.75
N GLY A 157 11.77 -7.58 -24.76
CA GLY A 157 11.02 -7.97 -25.96
C GLY A 157 9.53 -8.15 -25.72
N THR A 158 8.92 -8.86 -26.64
CA THR A 158 7.49 -9.15 -26.68
C THR A 158 7.27 -10.63 -26.93
N GLY A 159 6.09 -11.12 -26.56
CA GLY A 159 5.68 -12.49 -26.79
C GLY A 159 4.21 -12.61 -27.11
N THR A 160 3.68 -13.80 -27.06
CA THR A 160 2.27 -14.11 -27.17
C THR A 160 1.71 -14.45 -25.80
N ILE A 161 0.61 -13.79 -25.43
CA ILE A 161 -0.14 -14.09 -24.22
C ILE A 161 -1.50 -14.61 -24.64
N GLU A 162 -1.84 -15.82 -24.21
CA GLU A 162 -3.12 -16.44 -24.47
C GLU A 162 -3.80 -16.77 -23.14
N ILE A 163 -5.07 -16.35 -23.02
CA ILE A 163 -5.93 -16.64 -21.87
C ILE A 163 -7.13 -17.43 -22.38
N ARG A 164 -7.37 -18.59 -21.79
CA ARG A 164 -8.48 -19.48 -22.13
C ARG A 164 -9.33 -19.68 -20.89
N VAL A 165 -10.64 -19.48 -21.01
CA VAL A 165 -11.57 -19.74 -19.91
C VAL A 165 -12.58 -20.79 -20.38
N THR A 166 -12.58 -21.92 -19.68
CA THR A 166 -13.49 -23.06 -19.93
C THR A 166 -14.63 -23.01 -18.93
N MET A 167 -15.85 -22.93 -19.47
CA MET A 167 -17.08 -22.85 -18.69
C MET A 167 -17.48 -24.18 -18.10
N LEU A 168 -18.50 -24.19 -17.24
CA LEU A 168 -19.18 -25.36 -16.75
C LEU A 168 -19.91 -26.11 -17.91
N GLU A 169 -20.16 -27.39 -17.70
CA GLU A 169 -21.01 -28.16 -18.59
C GLU A 169 -22.44 -27.59 -18.64
N GLY A 170 -23.09 -27.69 -19.81
CA GLY A 170 -24.45 -27.23 -20.01
C GLY A 170 -24.63 -25.73 -20.26
N ILE A 171 -23.55 -24.93 -20.21
CA ILE A 171 -23.56 -23.54 -20.68
C ILE A 171 -23.50 -23.55 -22.22
N GLN A 172 -24.34 -22.71 -22.85
CA GLN A 172 -24.37 -22.60 -24.31
C GLN A 172 -23.47 -21.49 -24.81
N LEU A 173 -23.03 -21.59 -26.07
CA LEU A 173 -22.07 -20.64 -26.65
C LEU A 173 -22.59 -19.20 -26.68
N ASP A 174 -23.85 -18.99 -26.98
CA ASP A 174 -24.51 -17.68 -27.06
C ASP A 174 -24.78 -17.03 -25.69
N GLU A 175 -24.77 -17.82 -24.62
CA GLU A 175 -25.00 -17.36 -23.24
C GLU A 175 -23.74 -16.74 -22.60
N VAL A 176 -22.55 -16.97 -23.20
CA VAL A 176 -21.30 -16.49 -22.66
C VAL A 176 -20.97 -15.15 -23.30
N LEU A 177 -20.85 -14.10 -22.45
CA LEU A 177 -20.62 -12.73 -22.85
C LEU A 177 -19.26 -12.26 -22.33
N TYR A 178 -18.56 -11.41 -23.09
CA TYR A 178 -17.34 -10.76 -22.62
C TYR A 178 -17.67 -9.52 -21.77
N GLN A 179 -16.72 -9.15 -20.89
CA GLN A 179 -16.72 -7.90 -20.18
C GLN A 179 -15.50 -7.09 -20.64
N ASP A 180 -15.68 -5.80 -20.92
CA ASP A 180 -14.66 -4.84 -21.35
C ASP A 180 -13.89 -5.22 -22.62
N VAL A 181 -13.26 -6.41 -22.66
CA VAL A 181 -12.40 -6.85 -23.76
C VAL A 181 -13.08 -7.98 -24.55
N PRO A 182 -13.36 -7.80 -25.85
CA PRO A 182 -13.95 -8.83 -26.70
C PRO A 182 -13.10 -10.11 -26.76
N PHE A 183 -13.72 -11.27 -26.91
CA PHE A 183 -13.02 -12.52 -27.20
C PHE A 183 -12.25 -12.42 -28.52
N SER A 184 -11.04 -12.97 -28.58
CA SER A 184 -10.34 -13.23 -29.83
C SER A 184 -10.96 -14.42 -30.57
N ASP A 185 -11.43 -15.40 -29.80
CA ASP A 185 -12.13 -16.60 -30.31
C ASP A 185 -13.08 -17.16 -29.22
N LYS A 186 -14.11 -17.87 -29.64
CA LYS A 186 -15.07 -18.55 -28.78
C LYS A 186 -15.58 -19.80 -29.45
N GLY A 187 -15.46 -20.94 -28.78
CA GLY A 187 -15.85 -22.25 -29.34
C GLY A 187 -16.28 -23.23 -28.26
N THR A 188 -16.43 -24.47 -28.67
CA THR A 188 -16.77 -25.60 -27.78
C THR A 188 -15.71 -26.67 -27.90
N GLU A 189 -15.12 -27.04 -26.76
CA GLU A 189 -14.15 -28.13 -26.64
C GLU A 189 -14.63 -29.13 -25.59
N ASN A 190 -14.66 -30.41 -25.93
CA ASN A 190 -15.14 -31.49 -25.05
C ASN A 190 -16.54 -31.22 -24.43
N GLY A 191 -17.43 -30.59 -25.19
CA GLY A 191 -18.79 -30.27 -24.74
C GLY A 191 -18.90 -29.06 -23.82
N ARG A 192 -17.81 -28.35 -23.54
CA ARG A 192 -17.76 -27.12 -22.71
C ARG A 192 -17.41 -25.93 -23.57
N VAL A 193 -18.02 -24.79 -23.28
CA VAL A 193 -17.68 -23.53 -23.95
C VAL A 193 -16.30 -23.06 -23.48
N VAL A 194 -15.47 -22.69 -24.45
CA VAL A 194 -14.14 -22.08 -24.22
C VAL A 194 -14.11 -20.73 -24.88
N THR A 195 -13.67 -19.73 -24.13
CA THR A 195 -13.41 -18.37 -24.60
C THR A 195 -11.92 -18.11 -24.61
N VAL A 196 -11.42 -17.40 -25.63
CA VAL A 196 -10.00 -17.17 -25.84
C VAL A 196 -9.74 -15.69 -26.03
N TRP A 197 -8.74 -15.17 -25.33
CA TRP A 197 -8.12 -13.88 -25.61
C TRP A 197 -6.66 -14.12 -25.96
N ARG A 198 -6.24 -13.66 -27.12
CA ARG A 198 -4.87 -13.78 -27.61
C ARG A 198 -4.32 -12.42 -27.92
N TYR A 199 -3.17 -12.14 -27.33
CA TYR A 199 -2.39 -10.92 -27.52
C TYR A 199 -1.05 -11.29 -28.15
N GLU A 200 -0.77 -10.82 -29.34
CA GLU A 200 0.48 -11.09 -30.08
C GLU A 200 1.40 -9.88 -30.03
N ASN A 201 2.70 -10.12 -29.97
CA ASN A 201 3.76 -9.10 -29.92
C ASN A 201 3.57 -8.10 -28.76
N VAL A 202 3.18 -8.57 -27.61
CA VAL A 202 2.95 -7.77 -26.42
C VAL A 202 3.96 -8.06 -25.31
N PRO A 203 4.31 -7.07 -24.47
CA PRO A 203 5.23 -7.28 -23.36
C PRO A 203 4.51 -8.00 -22.19
N ALA A 204 5.18 -8.97 -21.58
CA ALA A 204 4.68 -9.65 -20.39
C ALA A 204 4.83 -8.83 -19.10
N THR A 205 4.95 -7.50 -19.21
CA THR A 205 5.13 -6.55 -18.10
C THR A 205 3.85 -5.77 -17.77
N LYS A 206 2.75 -6.10 -18.40
CA LYS A 206 1.46 -5.43 -18.22
C LYS A 206 0.39 -6.42 -17.75
N GLU A 207 -0.55 -5.91 -17.00
CA GLU A 207 -1.77 -6.64 -16.65
C GLU A 207 -2.69 -6.72 -17.87
N TYR A 208 -3.04 -7.94 -18.31
CA TYR A 208 -4.02 -8.22 -19.37
C TYR A 208 -5.29 -8.78 -18.75
N ARG A 209 -6.08 -7.90 -18.12
CA ARG A 209 -7.32 -8.29 -17.48
C ARG A 209 -8.40 -8.58 -18.50
N VAL A 210 -9.07 -9.71 -18.31
CA VAL A 210 -10.22 -10.15 -19.11
C VAL A 210 -11.38 -10.49 -18.19
N GLY A 211 -12.59 -10.48 -18.71
CA GLY A 211 -13.78 -10.79 -17.95
C GLY A 211 -14.84 -11.48 -18.80
N VAL A 212 -15.58 -12.38 -18.15
CA VAL A 212 -16.65 -13.15 -18.76
C VAL A 212 -17.87 -13.17 -17.86
N SER A 213 -19.06 -13.09 -18.46
CA SER A 213 -20.36 -13.24 -17.83
C SER A 213 -21.08 -14.45 -18.44
N PHE A 214 -21.68 -15.28 -17.60
CA PHE A 214 -22.34 -16.51 -18.00
C PHE A 214 -23.45 -16.89 -17.01
N PRO A 215 -24.46 -17.70 -17.39
CA PRO A 215 -25.55 -18.11 -16.50
C PRO A 215 -25.03 -18.82 -15.24
N GLN A 216 -25.69 -18.59 -14.10
CA GLN A 216 -25.34 -19.21 -12.80
C GLN A 216 -25.63 -20.74 -12.76
N ARG A 217 -26.18 -21.28 -13.83
CA ARG A 217 -26.54 -22.69 -13.95
C ARG A 217 -25.33 -23.62 -13.75
N GLY A 218 -25.45 -24.59 -12.86
CA GLY A 218 -24.37 -25.51 -12.51
C GLY A 218 -23.44 -25.00 -11.38
N LEU A 219 -23.58 -23.76 -10.93
CA LEU A 219 -22.86 -23.25 -9.76
C LEU A 219 -23.60 -23.58 -8.46
N THR A 220 -22.88 -24.08 -7.49
CA THR A 220 -23.37 -24.35 -6.12
C THR A 220 -23.03 -23.23 -5.14
N ASN A 221 -22.02 -22.45 -5.45
CA ASN A 221 -21.58 -21.33 -4.63
C ASN A 221 -21.18 -20.14 -5.53
N ILE A 222 -21.65 -18.96 -5.18
CA ILE A 222 -21.33 -17.71 -5.87
C ILE A 222 -21.00 -16.65 -4.82
N THR A 223 -19.87 -16.02 -4.96
CA THR A 223 -19.44 -14.96 -4.05
C THR A 223 -20.25 -13.69 -4.31
N LYS A 224 -20.98 -13.22 -3.30
CA LYS A 224 -21.64 -11.91 -3.38
C LYS A 224 -20.63 -10.81 -3.25
N VAL A 225 -20.64 -9.86 -4.18
CA VAL A 225 -19.80 -8.68 -4.10
C VAL A 225 -20.23 -7.85 -2.88
N SER A 226 -19.36 -7.76 -1.89
CA SER A 226 -19.61 -6.89 -0.73
C SER A 226 -19.47 -5.43 -1.13
N THR A 227 -20.33 -4.56 -0.59
CA THR A 227 -20.18 -3.09 -0.72
C THR A 227 -18.83 -2.61 -0.20
N TRP A 228 -18.24 -3.34 0.75
CA TRP A 228 -16.89 -3.08 1.26
C TRP A 228 -15.80 -3.41 0.24
N ASP A 229 -15.94 -4.47 -0.54
CA ASP A 229 -15.00 -4.82 -1.61
C ASP A 229 -15.05 -3.79 -2.75
N LEU A 230 -16.24 -3.31 -3.10
CA LEU A 230 -16.39 -2.20 -4.06
C LEU A 230 -15.72 -0.92 -3.55
N PHE A 231 -15.88 -0.60 -2.26
CA PHE A 231 -15.25 0.57 -1.63
C PHE A 231 -13.72 0.45 -1.57
N THR A 232 -13.19 -0.73 -1.24
CA THR A 232 -11.73 -0.96 -1.20
C THR A 232 -11.11 -0.97 -2.59
N ARG A 233 -11.80 -1.48 -3.61
CA ARG A 233 -11.38 -1.37 -5.03
C ARG A 233 -11.35 0.08 -5.48
N TRP A 234 -12.39 0.86 -5.14
CA TRP A 234 -12.45 2.29 -5.42
C TRP A 234 -11.31 3.05 -4.75
N LEU A 235 -11.04 2.79 -3.45
CA LEU A 235 -9.88 3.34 -2.74
C LEU A 235 -8.55 2.92 -3.38
N GLY A 236 -8.48 1.71 -3.92
CA GLY A 236 -7.29 1.19 -4.60
C GLY A 236 -6.86 2.02 -5.81
N GLN A 237 -7.80 2.64 -6.52
CA GLN A 237 -7.52 3.55 -7.64
C GLN A 237 -6.76 4.81 -7.20
N PHE A 238 -6.86 5.19 -5.92
CA PHE A 238 -6.18 6.35 -5.34
C PHE A 238 -4.84 6.01 -4.65
N LYS A 239 -4.40 4.73 -4.66
CA LYS A 239 -3.13 4.33 -4.00
C LYS A 239 -1.93 5.13 -4.50
N GLY A 240 -1.84 5.44 -5.78
CA GLY A 240 -0.78 6.27 -6.36
C GLY A 240 -0.80 7.71 -5.83
N VAL A 241 -2.00 8.31 -5.71
CA VAL A 241 -2.18 9.68 -5.21
C VAL A 241 -1.96 9.73 -3.69
N ILE A 242 -2.52 8.77 -2.95
CA ILE A 242 -2.38 8.68 -1.50
C ILE A 242 -0.93 8.34 -1.12
N GLY A 243 -0.29 7.41 -1.84
CA GLY A 243 1.13 7.08 -1.66
C GLY A 243 2.05 8.26 -1.95
N GLY A 244 1.77 9.04 -3.00
CA GLY A 244 2.49 10.27 -3.32
C GLY A 244 2.31 11.36 -2.24
N ILE A 245 1.08 11.57 -1.75
CA ILE A 245 0.78 12.55 -0.69
C ILE A 245 1.43 12.11 0.63
N LEU A 246 1.27 10.86 1.05
CA LEU A 246 1.88 10.35 2.28
C LEU A 246 3.39 10.26 2.17
N GLY A 247 3.95 9.86 1.02
CA GLY A 247 5.37 9.80 0.75
C GLY A 247 6.06 11.17 0.76
N PHE A 248 5.36 12.25 0.39
CA PHE A 248 5.88 13.61 0.41
C PHE A 248 5.55 14.36 1.72
N CYS A 249 4.33 14.20 2.24
CA CYS A 249 3.87 14.97 3.41
C CYS A 249 4.50 14.48 4.71
N ILE A 250 4.76 13.18 4.89
CA ILE A 250 5.36 12.67 6.13
C ILE A 250 6.83 13.10 6.27
N PRO A 251 7.71 12.95 5.25
CA PRO A 251 9.08 13.44 5.34
C PRO A 251 9.19 14.97 5.50
N ALA A 252 8.22 15.74 4.98
CA ALA A 252 8.18 17.19 5.13
C ALA A 252 7.57 17.64 6.46
N ALA A 253 6.54 16.96 6.96
CA ALA A 253 5.86 17.30 8.20
C ALA A 253 6.73 17.07 9.45
N VAL A 254 7.56 16.02 9.46
CA VAL A 254 8.43 15.70 10.60
C VAL A 254 9.49 16.80 10.83
N PRO A 255 10.27 17.26 9.83
CA PRO A 255 11.20 18.37 10.01
C PRO A 255 10.50 19.70 10.34
N ALA A 256 9.33 19.97 9.71
CA ALA A 256 8.55 21.17 10.02
C ALA A 256 8.04 21.18 11.46
N PHE A 257 7.57 20.04 11.98
CA PHE A 257 7.16 19.89 13.37
C PHE A 257 8.33 20.05 14.35
N ILE A 258 9.49 19.49 14.02
CA ILE A 258 10.71 19.65 14.81
C ILE A 258 11.13 21.12 14.81
N LEU A 259 11.17 21.79 13.66
CA LEU A 259 11.51 23.19 13.54
C LEU A 259 10.52 24.06 14.34
N TRP A 260 9.23 23.82 14.23
CA TRP A 260 8.19 24.51 14.97
C TRP A 260 8.32 24.33 16.50
N SER A 261 8.64 23.11 16.96
CA SER A 261 8.86 22.84 18.37
C SER A 261 10.11 23.53 18.91
N VAL A 262 11.22 23.55 18.13
CA VAL A 262 12.44 24.27 18.47
C VAL A 262 12.20 25.77 18.54
N VAL A 263 11.49 26.35 17.56
CA VAL A 263 11.13 27.76 17.55
C VAL A 263 10.21 28.10 18.74
N ARG A 264 9.23 27.26 19.07
CA ARG A 264 8.40 27.48 20.28
C ARG A 264 9.20 27.44 21.57
N VAL A 265 10.13 26.50 21.69
CA VAL A 265 11.01 26.42 22.87
C VAL A 265 11.94 27.65 22.94
N ALA A 266 12.50 28.07 21.82
CA ALA A 266 13.34 29.27 21.74
C ALA A 266 12.58 30.56 22.11
N ILE A 267 11.34 30.73 21.59
CA ILE A 267 10.47 31.87 21.94
C ILE A 267 10.08 31.85 23.43
N LYS A 268 9.86 30.65 23.99
CA LYS A 268 9.52 30.49 25.41
C LYS A 268 10.73 30.73 26.31
N ALA A 269 11.94 30.39 25.84
CA ALA A 269 13.20 30.65 26.53
C ALA A 269 13.66 32.12 26.40
N SER A 270 13.27 32.81 25.32
CA SER A 270 13.61 34.23 25.10
C SER A 270 12.62 35.22 25.75
N LYS A 271 11.58 34.74 26.45
CA LYS A 271 10.82 35.62 27.34
C LYS A 271 11.76 36.02 28.47
N PRO A 272 12.20 37.26 28.52
CA PRO A 272 13.05 37.68 29.60
C PRO A 272 12.30 37.46 30.92
N ASN A 273 12.91 36.71 31.84
CA ASN A 273 12.49 36.74 33.25
C ASN A 273 12.75 38.17 33.74
N TYR A 274 11.73 39.01 33.59
CA TYR A 274 11.75 40.38 34.15
C TYR A 274 11.51 40.35 35.65
N LEU A 275 12.32 39.60 36.33
CA LEU A 275 12.69 39.84 37.70
C LEU A 275 14.21 39.70 37.72
N PRO A 276 14.98 40.80 37.60
CA PRO A 276 16.34 40.72 38.01
C PRO A 276 16.33 40.17 39.44
N PRO A 277 17.23 39.23 39.79
CA PRO A 277 17.41 38.91 41.20
C PRO A 277 17.60 40.27 41.88
N ILE A 278 16.81 40.54 42.93
CA ILE A 278 16.93 41.74 43.69
C ILE A 278 18.39 41.78 44.16
N ALA A 279 19.23 42.37 43.36
CA ALA A 279 20.58 42.74 43.81
C ALA A 279 20.30 43.67 44.98
N GLN A 280 20.84 43.33 46.14
CA GLN A 280 20.83 44.22 47.27
C GLN A 280 21.49 45.50 46.81
N VAL A 281 20.65 46.46 46.40
CA VAL A 281 21.11 47.81 46.16
C VAL A 281 21.10 48.45 47.56
N GLU A 282 22.28 48.51 48.16
CA GLU A 282 22.47 49.31 49.35
C GLU A 282 21.95 50.70 49.02
N GLY A 283 20.92 51.17 49.75
CA GLY A 283 20.32 52.48 49.63
C GLY A 283 19.01 52.60 48.83
N GLY A 284 18.52 51.55 48.20
CA GLY A 284 17.29 51.58 47.44
C GLY A 284 16.05 51.10 48.22
N GLY A 285 15.63 51.86 49.20
CA GLY A 285 14.37 51.60 49.86
C GLY A 285 13.19 51.72 48.91
N ILE A 286 12.17 50.85 49.04
CA ILE A 286 10.87 50.97 48.37
C ILE A 286 10.38 52.41 48.60
N LYS A 287 10.12 53.14 47.49
CA LYS A 287 9.62 54.50 47.56
C LYS A 287 8.37 54.52 48.43
N ARG A 288 8.46 55.04 49.65
CA ARG A 288 7.36 55.09 50.55
C ARG A 288 6.34 56.12 50.03
N GLY A 289 5.08 55.66 49.83
CA GLY A 289 4.00 56.51 49.38
C GLY A 289 3.37 56.11 48.03
N LEU A 290 3.82 55.00 47.40
CA LEU A 290 3.08 54.45 46.26
C LEU A 290 1.78 53.83 46.72
N THR A 291 0.67 54.20 46.07
CA THR A 291 -0.61 53.52 46.26
C THR A 291 -0.62 52.14 45.56
N ALA A 292 -1.46 51.26 46.03
CA ALA A 292 -1.57 49.90 45.44
C ALA A 292 -1.81 49.91 43.91
N PRO A 293 -2.65 50.80 43.35
CA PRO A 293 -2.85 50.93 41.89
C PRO A 293 -1.54 51.39 41.18
N GLU A 294 -0.79 52.35 41.74
CA GLU A 294 0.48 52.85 41.14
C GLU A 294 1.55 51.75 41.11
N ALA A 295 1.64 50.99 42.20
CA ALA A 295 2.54 49.84 42.25
C ALA A 295 2.14 48.77 41.22
N ALA A 296 0.85 48.52 41.00
CA ALA A 296 0.35 47.55 40.02
C ALA A 296 0.62 47.98 38.57
N VAL A 297 0.60 49.29 38.28
CA VAL A 297 1.01 49.83 36.96
C VAL A 297 2.48 49.65 36.70
N ILE A 298 3.33 49.94 37.70
CA ILE A 298 4.78 49.77 37.60
C ILE A 298 5.16 48.30 37.43
N LEU A 299 4.38 47.40 38.02
CA LEU A 299 4.55 45.94 37.86
C LEU A 299 3.94 45.38 36.58
N GLU A 300 3.44 46.24 35.67
CA GLU A 300 2.80 45.86 34.40
C GLU A 300 1.67 44.82 34.59
N MET A 301 0.91 44.94 35.67
CA MET A 301 -0.21 44.01 35.90
C MET A 301 -1.31 44.22 34.86
N PRO A 302 -2.06 43.17 34.51
CA PRO A 302 -3.18 43.26 33.57
C PRO A 302 -4.19 44.34 34.01
N LEU A 303 -4.69 45.17 33.08
CA LEU A 303 -5.52 46.34 33.32
C LEU A 303 -6.75 46.06 34.20
N ASN A 304 -7.33 44.88 34.07
CA ASN A 304 -8.46 44.44 34.91
C ASN A 304 -8.11 44.34 36.38
N LYS A 305 -6.87 43.94 36.72
CA LYS A 305 -6.38 43.92 38.12
C LYS A 305 -6.08 45.33 38.65
N VAL A 306 -5.48 46.17 37.78
CA VAL A 306 -5.24 47.58 38.13
C VAL A 306 -6.54 48.31 38.43
N LEU A 307 -7.56 48.13 37.57
CA LEU A 307 -8.88 48.71 37.76
C LEU A 307 -9.56 48.22 39.07
N ALA A 308 -9.44 46.93 39.37
CA ALA A 308 -9.94 46.41 40.66
C ALA A 308 -9.28 47.10 41.86
N LEU A 309 -7.94 47.29 41.84
CA LEU A 309 -7.24 47.95 42.92
C LEU A 309 -7.60 49.44 43.05
N VAL A 310 -7.91 50.12 41.94
CA VAL A 310 -8.41 51.49 41.94
C VAL A 310 -9.80 51.55 42.62
N ILE A 311 -10.72 50.65 42.23
CA ILE A 311 -12.05 50.57 42.79
C ILE A 311 -12.00 50.29 44.32
N PHE A 312 -11.17 49.33 44.73
CA PHE A 312 -10.98 49.03 46.15
C PHE A 312 -10.43 50.22 46.91
N GLY A 313 -9.43 50.92 46.35
CA GLY A 313 -8.86 52.10 46.95
C GLY A 313 -9.88 53.28 47.08
N LEU A 314 -10.80 53.43 46.14
CA LEU A 314 -11.90 54.41 46.18
C LEU A 314 -12.96 54.04 47.22
N LEU A 315 -13.27 52.73 47.36
CA LEU A 315 -14.19 52.22 48.40
C LEU A 315 -13.59 52.44 49.81
N GLU A 316 -12.29 52.15 49.99
CA GLU A 316 -11.63 52.35 51.27
C GLU A 316 -11.59 53.81 51.70
N LYS A 317 -11.43 54.75 50.76
CA LYS A 317 -11.50 56.16 50.97
C LYS A 317 -12.90 56.72 51.10
N GLY A 318 -13.94 55.88 50.98
CA GLY A 318 -15.35 56.28 51.11
C GLY A 318 -15.87 57.13 49.94
N LEU A 319 -15.11 57.24 48.83
CA LEU A 319 -15.47 58.06 47.66
C LEU A 319 -16.48 57.33 46.73
N VAL A 320 -16.64 56.04 46.89
CA VAL A 320 -17.63 55.21 46.17
C VAL A 320 -18.36 54.30 47.17
N ARG A 321 -19.65 54.10 47.01
CA ARG A 321 -20.42 53.15 47.80
C ARG A 321 -20.95 52.05 46.90
N LYS A 322 -21.06 50.83 47.44
CA LYS A 322 -21.73 49.76 46.76
C LYS A 322 -23.22 50.09 46.63
N ALA A 323 -23.74 50.11 45.40
CA ALA A 323 -25.18 50.16 45.18
C ALA A 323 -25.79 48.86 45.69
N GLU A 324 -26.86 48.95 46.49
CA GLU A 324 -27.66 47.78 46.88
C GLU A 324 -28.48 47.26 45.74
#